data_582f962d2aaab116bddaf2793d11c923
#
_entry.id   582f962d2aaab116bddaf2793d11c923
#
_cell.length_a   1.000
_cell.length_b   1.000
_cell.length_c   1.000
_cell.angle_alpha   90.00
_cell.angle_beta   90.00
_cell.angle_gamma   90.00
#
_symmetry.space_group_name_H-M   'P 1'
#
loop_
_entity.id
_entity.type
_entity.pdbx_description
1 polymer ?
#
loop_
_entity_poly.entity_id
_entity_poly.type
_entity_poly.pdbx_seq_one_letter_code
_entity_poly.pdbx_strand_id
1 'polypeptide(L)'
;MSQRIEGLFLRATKIKHNSIIVDLLTRQYGRSTFVFTISTKKNQAFLFQPFHFIEFSAAYTPEKKVNRANNVEMKFPIIDILSDIRKTGYALLLTEILNKVFHTEEKNEKLFVELEKMIISFEHRPFNAVF
;
A
#
# COMPACT_ATOMS: atom_id res chain seq x y z
N MET A 1 -6.49 -18.83 -10.75
CA MET A 1 -5.02 -18.81 -10.82
C MET A 1 -4.45 -17.63 -10.08
N SER A 2 -3.38 -17.87 -9.37
CA SER A 2 -2.71 -16.83 -8.61
C SER A 2 -1.90 -15.93 -9.53
N GLN A 3 -1.94 -14.63 -9.29
CA GLN A 3 -1.15 -13.66 -10.03
C GLN A 3 -0.43 -12.73 -9.06
N ARG A 4 0.62 -12.08 -9.54
CA ARG A 4 1.36 -11.11 -8.75
C ARG A 4 0.71 -9.74 -8.90
N ILE A 5 0.39 -9.10 -7.78
CA ILE A 5 -0.30 -7.81 -7.74
C ILE A 5 0.58 -6.80 -7.01
N GLU A 6 0.61 -5.57 -7.52
CA GLU A 6 1.31 -4.46 -6.89
C GLU A 6 0.30 -3.49 -6.33
N GLY A 7 0.54 -3.00 -5.12
CA GLY A 7 -0.39 -2.07 -4.48
C GLY A 7 0.28 -1.07 -3.57
N LEU A 8 -0.32 0.12 -3.50
CA LEU A 8 0.05 1.16 -2.56
C LEU A 8 -0.88 1.09 -1.37
N PHE A 9 -0.31 1.07 -0.17
CA PHE A 9 -1.08 1.02 1.07
C PHE A 9 -2.02 2.22 1.20
N LEU A 10 -3.29 1.96 1.51
CA LEU A 10 -4.28 3.00 1.80
C LEU A 10 -4.78 2.91 3.24
N ARG A 11 -5.19 1.75 3.69
CA ARG A 11 -5.74 1.57 5.02
C ARG A 11 -5.66 0.11 5.45
N ALA A 12 -5.51 -0.13 6.75
CA ALA A 12 -5.46 -1.48 7.28
C ALA A 12 -6.27 -1.58 8.56
N THR A 13 -6.92 -2.73 8.75
CA THR A 13 -7.66 -3.05 9.96
C THR A 13 -7.30 -4.47 10.38
N LYS A 14 -6.77 -4.60 11.59
CA LYS A 14 -6.44 -5.91 12.13
C LYS A 14 -7.72 -6.60 12.59
N ILE A 15 -7.99 -7.81 12.05
CA ILE A 15 -9.21 -8.55 12.40
C ILE A 15 -8.97 -9.53 13.53
N LYS A 16 -7.89 -10.28 13.42
CA LYS A 16 -7.54 -11.34 14.35
C LYS A 16 -6.07 -11.25 14.70
N HIS A 17 -5.64 -12.14 15.57
CA HIS A 17 -4.24 -12.24 15.99
C HIS A 17 -3.24 -12.16 14.84
N ASN A 18 -3.52 -12.87 13.75
CA ASN A 18 -2.59 -12.96 12.64
C ASN A 18 -3.19 -12.59 11.28
N SER A 19 -4.34 -11.93 11.28
CA SER A 19 -5.00 -11.54 10.03
C SER A 19 -5.25 -10.04 9.99
N ILE A 20 -5.04 -9.46 8.81
CA ILE A 20 -5.22 -8.03 8.60
C ILE A 20 -5.94 -7.81 7.27
N ILE A 21 -6.94 -6.93 7.28
CA ILE A 21 -7.62 -6.48 6.06
C ILE A 21 -6.97 -5.19 5.61
N VAL A 22 -6.57 -5.14 4.35
CA VAL A 22 -5.85 -4.00 3.81
C VAL A 22 -6.53 -3.50 2.53
N ASP A 23 -6.80 -2.20 2.51
CA ASP A 23 -7.24 -1.52 1.29
C ASP A 23 -5.99 -1.01 0.57
N LEU A 24 -5.88 -1.34 -0.70
CA LEU A 24 -4.72 -1.00 -1.52
C LEU A 24 -5.19 -0.33 -2.81
N LEU A 25 -4.41 0.65 -3.27
CA LEU A 25 -4.56 1.13 -4.63
C LEU A 25 -3.68 0.25 -5.49
N THR A 26 -4.28 -0.70 -6.21
CA THR A 26 -3.53 -1.67 -7.00
C THR A 26 -3.31 -1.17 -8.41
N ARG A 27 -2.18 -1.60 -8.98
CA ARG A 27 -1.86 -1.28 -10.37
C ARG A 27 -2.87 -1.89 -11.33
N GLN A 28 -3.27 -3.14 -11.06
CA GLN A 28 -4.08 -3.93 -11.98
C GLN A 28 -5.59 -3.68 -11.85
N TYR A 29 -6.07 -3.34 -10.65
CA TYR A 29 -7.51 -3.36 -10.36
C TYR A 29 -8.03 -2.10 -9.65
N GLY A 30 -7.20 -1.07 -9.49
CA GLY A 30 -7.59 0.11 -8.74
C GLY A 30 -7.71 -0.18 -7.25
N ARG A 31 -8.58 0.53 -6.55
CA ARG A 31 -8.75 0.31 -5.11
C ARG A 31 -9.41 -1.04 -4.87
N SER A 32 -8.75 -1.88 -4.11
CA SER A 32 -9.20 -3.24 -3.84
C SER A 32 -8.83 -3.62 -2.41
N THR A 33 -9.59 -4.55 -1.85
CA THR A 33 -9.41 -4.98 -0.47
C THR A 33 -8.94 -6.43 -0.42
N PHE A 34 -7.91 -6.67 0.38
CA PHE A 34 -7.33 -7.99 0.53
C PHE A 34 -7.17 -8.34 2.01
N VAL A 35 -7.26 -9.63 2.31
CA VAL A 35 -6.95 -10.14 3.64
C VAL A 35 -5.62 -10.89 3.58
N PHE A 36 -4.71 -10.53 4.49
CA PHE A 36 -3.40 -11.14 4.60
C PHE A 36 -3.29 -11.89 5.91
N THR A 37 -2.65 -13.06 5.87
CA THR A 37 -2.21 -13.72 7.08
C THR A 37 -0.76 -13.29 7.30
N ILE A 38 -0.49 -12.62 8.41
CA ILE A 38 0.83 -12.07 8.71
C ILE A 38 1.57 -12.97 9.67
N SER A 39 2.91 -13.05 9.49
CA SER A 39 3.78 -13.81 10.37
C SER A 39 4.46 -12.86 11.34
N THR A 40 4.29 -13.11 12.65
CA THR A 40 4.98 -12.33 13.66
C THR A 40 6.48 -12.56 13.63
N LYS A 41 6.90 -13.76 13.22
CA LYS A 41 8.32 -14.10 13.11
C LYS A 41 9.02 -13.30 12.02
N LYS A 42 8.32 -12.97 10.94
CA LYS A 42 8.87 -12.22 9.82
C LYS A 42 8.62 -10.71 9.94
N ASN A 43 7.96 -10.29 11.02
CA ASN A 43 7.64 -8.88 11.25
C ASN A 43 6.97 -8.22 10.04
N GLN A 44 6.03 -8.93 9.42
CA GLN A 44 5.39 -8.45 8.18
C GLN A 44 4.45 -7.28 8.39
N ALA A 45 4.04 -7.01 9.64
CA ALA A 45 3.10 -5.93 9.93
C ALA A 45 3.62 -4.57 9.49
N PHE A 46 4.94 -4.36 9.46
CA PHE A 46 5.51 -3.08 9.07
C PHE A 46 5.32 -2.77 7.58
N LEU A 47 4.97 -3.77 6.78
CA LEU A 47 4.69 -3.58 5.35
C LEU A 47 3.41 -2.79 5.10
N PHE A 48 2.52 -2.72 6.09
CA PHE A 48 1.21 -2.09 5.96
C PHE A 48 1.21 -0.72 6.62
N GLN A 49 1.93 0.20 6.00
CA GLN A 49 2.10 1.57 6.49
C GLN A 49 2.01 2.56 5.33
N PRO A 50 1.71 3.84 5.60
CA PRO A 50 1.64 4.86 4.56
C PRO A 50 2.88 4.88 3.67
N PHE A 51 2.66 5.08 2.38
CA PHE A 51 3.67 5.15 1.32
C PHE A 51 4.40 3.84 1.03
N HIS A 52 3.95 2.74 1.62
CA HIS A 52 4.52 1.44 1.29
C HIS A 52 3.87 0.88 0.02
N PHE A 53 4.71 0.53 -0.95
CA PHE A 53 4.30 -0.25 -2.11
C PHE A 53 4.67 -1.70 -1.86
N ILE A 54 3.69 -2.57 -1.98
CA ILE A 54 3.87 -4.00 -1.73
C ILE A 54 3.53 -4.80 -2.98
N GLU A 55 4.12 -5.98 -3.05
CA GLU A 55 3.79 -6.98 -4.06
C GLU A 55 3.33 -8.23 -3.34
N PHE A 56 2.33 -8.88 -3.90
CA PHE A 56 1.77 -10.08 -3.28
C PHE A 56 1.09 -10.95 -4.32
N SER A 57 0.77 -12.18 -3.92
CA SER A 57 0.09 -13.13 -4.79
C SER A 57 -1.37 -13.26 -4.37
N ALA A 58 -2.27 -13.27 -5.33
CA ALA A 58 -3.68 -13.46 -5.07
C ALA A 58 -4.38 -14.00 -6.32
N ALA A 59 -5.44 -14.79 -6.10
CA ALA A 59 -6.36 -15.17 -7.17
C ALA A 59 -7.52 -14.19 -7.09
N TYR A 60 -7.41 -13.08 -7.81
CA TYR A 60 -8.36 -11.97 -7.72
C TYR A 60 -9.69 -12.34 -8.38
N THR A 61 -10.78 -12.11 -7.62
CA THR A 61 -12.14 -12.34 -8.09
C THR A 61 -12.92 -11.03 -7.89
N PRO A 62 -13.33 -10.35 -8.98
CA PRO A 62 -13.99 -9.05 -8.86
C PRO A 62 -15.29 -9.07 -8.06
N GLU A 63 -15.99 -10.17 -8.06
CA GLU A 63 -17.26 -10.30 -7.34
C GLU A 63 -17.09 -10.34 -5.83
N LYS A 64 -15.91 -10.65 -5.34
CA LYS A 64 -15.63 -10.68 -3.91
C LYS A 64 -15.22 -9.31 -3.43
N LYS A 65 -15.78 -8.86 -2.31
CA LYS A 65 -15.39 -7.60 -1.68
C LYS A 65 -13.98 -7.67 -1.09
N VAL A 66 -13.60 -8.85 -0.60
CA VAL A 66 -12.29 -9.09 0.00
C VAL A 66 -11.70 -10.35 -0.61
N ASN A 67 -10.51 -10.23 -1.18
CA ASN A 67 -9.79 -11.36 -1.73
C ASN A 67 -8.64 -11.75 -0.80
N ARG A 68 -8.32 -13.04 -0.77
CA ARG A 68 -7.22 -13.54 0.05
C ARG A 68 -5.90 -13.37 -0.68
N ALA A 69 -4.89 -12.88 0.04
CA ALA A 69 -3.56 -12.64 -0.52
C ALA A 69 -2.48 -13.31 0.34
N ASN A 70 -1.36 -13.63 -0.30
CA ASN A 70 -0.21 -14.21 0.39
C ASN A 70 1.09 -13.81 -0.28
N ASN A 71 2.23 -14.24 0.29
CA ASN A 71 3.57 -13.98 -0.23
C ASN A 71 3.82 -12.49 -0.45
N VAL A 72 3.50 -11.69 0.58
CA VAL A 72 3.66 -10.25 0.52
C VAL A 72 5.12 -9.86 0.77
N GLU A 73 5.58 -8.90 -0.03
CA GLU A 73 6.91 -8.31 0.16
C GLU A 73 6.89 -6.84 -0.23
N MET A 74 7.86 -6.09 0.24
CA MET A 74 8.00 -4.69 -0.09
C MET A 74 8.56 -4.56 -1.50
N LYS A 75 7.96 -3.69 -2.32
CA LYS A 75 8.41 -3.50 -3.69
C LYS A 75 9.73 -2.74 -3.75
N PHE A 76 9.88 -1.72 -2.91
CA PHE A 76 11.14 -1.00 -2.73
C PHE A 76 11.20 -0.43 -1.31
N PRO A 77 12.41 -0.25 -0.75
CA PRO A 77 12.52 0.16 0.64
C PRO A 77 12.14 1.63 0.85
N ILE A 78 11.49 1.90 1.98
CA ILE A 78 11.17 3.23 2.45
C ILE A 78 11.81 3.38 3.83
N ILE A 79 12.89 4.14 3.90
CA ILE A 79 13.68 4.30 5.11
C ILE A 79 13.63 5.75 5.58
N ASP A 80 13.94 6.70 4.69
CA ASP A 80 14.01 8.11 5.04
C ASP A 80 12.64 8.69 5.40
N ILE A 81 11.59 8.27 4.68
CA ILE A 81 10.23 8.71 4.98
C ILE A 81 9.83 8.31 6.39
N LEU A 82 10.20 7.12 6.83
CA LEU A 82 9.87 6.63 8.17
C LEU A 82 10.74 7.24 9.26
N SER A 83 11.95 7.67 8.91
CA SER A 83 12.91 8.21 9.87
C SER A 83 12.78 9.72 10.08
N ASP A 84 12.24 10.43 9.09
CA ASP A 84 12.08 11.89 9.15
C ASP A 84 10.61 12.20 9.50
N ILE A 85 10.40 12.79 10.68
CA ILE A 85 9.05 13.05 11.18
C ILE A 85 8.24 13.96 10.24
N ARG A 86 8.90 14.86 9.51
CA ARG A 86 8.22 15.73 8.55
C ARG A 86 7.72 14.93 7.36
N LYS A 87 8.52 14.00 6.86
CA LYS A 87 8.13 13.12 5.76
C LYS A 87 7.03 12.16 6.20
N THR A 88 7.11 11.64 7.42
CA THR A 88 6.07 10.79 7.98
C THR A 88 4.74 11.53 8.05
N GLY A 89 4.75 12.79 8.49
CA GLY A 89 3.55 13.60 8.53
C GLY A 89 2.91 13.80 7.17
N TYR A 90 3.74 14.07 6.14
CA TYR A 90 3.26 14.18 4.77
C TYR A 90 2.67 12.88 4.25
N ALA A 91 3.33 11.76 4.58
CA ALA A 91 2.85 10.44 4.16
C ALA A 91 1.49 10.13 4.75
N LEU A 92 1.28 10.44 6.03
CA LEU A 92 0.00 10.25 6.69
C LEU A 92 -1.09 11.13 6.05
N LEU A 93 -0.78 12.40 5.83
CA LEU A 93 -1.74 13.33 5.24
C LEU A 93 -2.13 12.92 3.82
N LEU A 94 -1.15 12.60 2.99
CA LEU A 94 -1.45 12.22 1.61
C LEU A 94 -2.21 10.90 1.55
N THR A 95 -1.89 9.95 2.41
CA THR A 95 -2.62 8.68 2.48
C THR A 95 -4.08 8.92 2.86
N GLU A 96 -4.35 9.83 3.79
CA GLU A 96 -5.73 10.22 4.14
C GLU A 96 -6.46 10.82 2.95
N ILE A 97 -5.80 11.69 2.19
CA ILE A 97 -6.38 12.30 1.00
C ILE A 97 -6.69 11.21 -0.04
N LEU A 98 -5.77 10.29 -0.27
CA LEU A 98 -5.99 9.20 -1.22
C LEU A 98 -7.17 8.32 -0.80
N ASN A 99 -7.32 8.07 0.51
CA ASN A 99 -8.45 7.29 1.02
C ASN A 99 -9.79 7.96 0.74
N LYS A 100 -9.82 9.29 0.79
CA LYS A 100 -11.05 10.05 0.54
C LYS A 100 -11.36 10.20 -0.94
N VAL A 101 -10.34 10.23 -1.78
CA VAL A 101 -10.51 10.45 -3.22
C VAL A 101 -10.81 9.15 -3.96
N PHE A 102 -10.15 8.07 -3.60
CA PHE A 102 -10.30 6.79 -4.29
C PHE A 102 -11.22 5.86 -3.53
N HIS A 103 -12.49 5.83 -3.94
CA HIS A 103 -13.53 5.01 -3.31
C HIS A 103 -13.90 3.77 -4.13
N THR A 104 -13.55 3.75 -5.43
CA THR A 104 -14.04 2.74 -6.35
C THR A 104 -12.89 1.89 -6.91
N GLU A 105 -13.27 0.72 -7.42
CA GLU A 105 -12.34 -0.22 -8.03
C GLU A 105 -12.06 0.14 -9.49
N GLU A 106 -11.77 1.40 -9.76
CA GLU A 106 -11.43 1.82 -11.11
C GLU A 106 -9.93 1.71 -11.34
N LYS A 107 -9.55 0.88 -12.29
CA LYS A 107 -8.15 0.73 -12.67
C LYS A 107 -7.64 2.04 -13.27
N ASN A 108 -6.52 2.52 -12.75
CA ASN A 108 -5.82 3.68 -13.31
C ASN A 108 -4.32 3.45 -13.16
N GLU A 109 -3.78 2.69 -14.10
CA GLU A 109 -2.37 2.32 -14.05
C GLU A 109 -1.45 3.53 -14.18
N LYS A 110 -1.84 4.51 -15.01
CA LYS A 110 -1.06 5.73 -15.17
C LYS A 110 -0.90 6.48 -13.85
N LEU A 111 -1.99 6.63 -13.12
CA LEU A 111 -1.95 7.29 -11.81
C LEU A 111 -1.10 6.50 -10.83
N PHE A 112 -1.22 5.18 -10.83
CA PHE A 112 -0.41 4.33 -9.96
C PHE A 112 1.08 4.55 -10.22
N VAL A 113 1.49 4.56 -11.48
CA VAL A 113 2.90 4.78 -11.86
C VAL A 113 3.38 6.17 -11.45
N GLU A 114 2.54 7.19 -11.61
CA GLU A 114 2.89 8.55 -11.21
C GLU A 114 3.07 8.67 -9.70
N LEU A 115 2.18 8.04 -8.92
CA LEU A 115 2.30 8.01 -7.47
C LEU A 115 3.58 7.30 -7.04
N GLU A 116 3.92 6.20 -7.71
CA GLU A 116 5.14 5.46 -7.43
C GLU A 116 6.37 6.32 -7.65
N LYS A 117 6.44 7.04 -8.77
CA LYS A 117 7.55 7.93 -9.07
C LYS A 117 7.65 9.06 -8.03
N MET A 118 6.53 9.62 -7.65
CA MET A 118 6.50 10.70 -6.66
C MET A 118 7.02 10.22 -5.30
N ILE A 119 6.59 9.06 -4.86
CA ILE A 119 6.99 8.53 -3.56
C ILE A 119 8.46 8.12 -3.56
N ILE A 120 8.95 7.52 -4.62
CA ILE A 120 10.37 7.21 -4.76
C ILE A 120 11.21 8.49 -4.69
N SER A 121 10.79 9.52 -5.40
CA SER A 121 11.47 10.81 -5.38
C SER A 121 11.45 11.42 -3.97
N PHE A 122 10.33 11.32 -3.27
CA PHE A 122 10.19 11.83 -1.91
C PHE A 122 11.11 11.09 -0.93
N GLU A 123 11.28 9.80 -1.12
CA GLU A 123 12.18 8.99 -0.28
C GLU A 123 13.63 9.44 -0.44
N HIS A 124 14.05 9.78 -1.65
CA HIS A 124 15.45 10.06 -1.98
C HIS A 124 15.85 11.53 -1.91
N ARG A 125 14.90 12.44 -1.69
CA ARG A 125 15.20 13.88 -1.61
C ARG A 125 15.14 14.40 -0.18
N PRO A 126 15.97 15.40 0.18
CA PRO A 126 15.82 16.05 1.48
C PRO A 126 14.46 16.73 1.59
N PHE A 127 13.88 16.73 2.78
CA PHE A 127 12.63 17.44 3.00
C PHE A 127 12.84 18.94 2.86
N ASN A 128 11.92 19.59 2.13
CA ASN A 128 11.91 21.03 1.94
C ASN A 128 10.51 21.56 2.24
N ALA A 129 10.41 22.52 3.16
CA ALA A 129 9.13 23.08 3.58
C ALA A 129 8.39 23.81 2.46
N VAL A 130 9.08 24.21 1.39
CA VAL A 130 8.49 24.87 0.23
C VAL A 130 7.91 23.88 -0.76
N PHE A 131 8.18 22.67 -0.56
CA PHE A 131 7.81 21.52 -1.38
C PHE A 131 6.31 21.35 -1.57
#